data_994a75b964ad0ca1390342a692af064a
#
_entry.id   994a75b964ad0ca1390342a692af064a
#
_cell.length_a   1.000
_cell.length_b   1.000
_cell.length_c   1.000
_cell.angle_alpha   90.00
_cell.angle_beta   90.00
_cell.angle_gamma   90.00
#
_symmetry.space_group_name_H-M   'P 1'
#
loop_
_entity.id
_entity.type
_entity.pdbx_description
1 polymer ?
#
loop_
_entity_poly.entity_id
_entity_poly.type
_entity_poly.pdbx_seq_one_letter_code
_entity_poly.pdbx_strand_id
1 'polypeptide(L)'
;MFAYCGNNPVTFLDVTGTYYASIEDRITTDGCTRRAVIPKMITNQNAEGIGNKRLGITTVSHGGCGPIATYNALLTLGDEETFYEVLSYYNESSKRTVAGGLLGTLPHQVAGFFRSRGYRVVMSITYNGIGKSSQTADACILWYAYPQKHLGIDLFNAHFVHYHKYGSRYKAYNTSEETAIFSHPYDYGTAGDRYCAIGIFIYK
;
A
#
# COMPACT_ATOMS: atom_id res chain seq x y z
N MET A 1 -24.02 -33.06 -3.49
CA MET A 1 -23.31 -32.29 -4.56
C MET A 1 -23.75 -30.87 -4.44
N PHE A 2 -22.86 -29.98 -3.98
CA PHE A 2 -23.21 -28.59 -3.82
C PHE A 2 -22.95 -27.90 -5.17
N ALA A 3 -24.01 -27.49 -5.85
CA ALA A 3 -23.90 -26.63 -7.02
C ALA A 3 -23.62 -25.20 -6.53
N TYR A 4 -22.38 -24.82 -6.58
CA TYR A 4 -22.01 -23.41 -6.38
C TYR A 4 -22.43 -22.61 -7.60
N CYS A 5 -22.88 -21.38 -7.38
CA CYS A 5 -23.31 -20.46 -8.43
C CYS A 5 -22.28 -20.40 -9.57
N GLY A 6 -22.66 -20.94 -10.74
CA GLY A 6 -21.82 -20.95 -11.93
C GLY A 6 -20.54 -21.81 -11.86
N ASN A 7 -20.50 -22.83 -10.98
CA ASN A 7 -19.32 -23.69 -10.78
C ASN A 7 -18.00 -22.97 -10.48
N ASN A 8 -18.06 -21.76 -9.98
CA ASN A 8 -16.87 -21.01 -9.58
C ASN A 8 -17.01 -20.49 -8.14
N PRO A 9 -16.91 -21.38 -7.14
CA PRO A 9 -17.25 -21.06 -5.75
C PRO A 9 -16.19 -20.22 -5.02
N VAL A 10 -15.02 -20.05 -5.58
CA VAL A 10 -13.84 -19.63 -4.81
C VAL A 10 -13.26 -18.29 -5.24
N THR A 11 -13.72 -17.73 -6.35
CA THR A 11 -13.10 -16.50 -6.90
C THR A 11 -13.34 -15.26 -6.05
N PHE A 12 -14.21 -15.33 -5.03
CA PHE A 12 -14.66 -14.17 -4.28
C PHE A 12 -14.64 -14.31 -2.75
N LEU A 13 -14.20 -15.44 -2.23
CA LEU A 13 -13.99 -15.62 -0.79
C LEU A 13 -12.50 -15.60 -0.50
N ASP A 14 -12.06 -14.63 0.26
CA ASP A 14 -10.72 -14.65 0.82
C ASP A 14 -10.62 -15.71 1.92
N VAL A 15 -10.47 -16.97 1.49
CA VAL A 15 -10.24 -18.10 2.39
C VAL A 15 -8.89 -17.99 3.10
N THR A 16 -8.02 -17.06 2.66
CA THR A 16 -6.66 -16.91 3.17
C THR A 16 -6.45 -15.67 4.02
N GLY A 17 -7.49 -14.83 4.20
CA GLY A 17 -7.41 -13.57 4.95
C GLY A 17 -6.53 -12.52 4.26
N THR A 18 -6.45 -12.55 2.92
CA THR A 18 -5.65 -11.61 2.13
C THR A 18 -6.35 -10.29 1.86
N TYR A 19 -7.67 -10.23 2.06
CA TYR A 19 -8.46 -9.04 1.82
C TYR A 19 -8.95 -8.40 3.11
N TYR A 20 -8.67 -7.13 3.27
CA TYR A 20 -9.44 -6.25 4.14
C TYR A 20 -10.66 -5.78 3.34
N ALA A 21 -11.76 -6.50 3.47
CA ALA A 21 -12.95 -6.24 2.69
C ALA A 21 -14.20 -6.23 3.55
N SER A 22 -15.16 -5.39 3.21
CA SER A 22 -16.55 -5.56 3.64
C SER A 22 -17.22 -6.54 2.67
N ILE A 23 -18.00 -7.47 3.21
CA ILE A 23 -18.80 -8.40 2.41
C ILE A 23 -20.15 -7.73 2.19
N GLU A 24 -20.51 -7.51 0.93
CA GLU A 24 -21.86 -7.13 0.51
C GLU A 24 -22.50 -8.27 -0.26
N ASP A 25 -23.72 -8.63 0.13
CA ASP A 25 -24.52 -9.61 -0.62
C ASP A 25 -25.16 -8.89 -1.83
N ARG A 26 -24.82 -9.33 -3.03
CA ARG A 26 -25.45 -8.87 -4.26
C ARG A 26 -26.23 -10.03 -4.89
N ILE A 27 -27.51 -9.78 -5.16
CA ILE A 27 -28.34 -10.72 -5.93
C ILE A 27 -28.00 -10.52 -7.41
N THR A 28 -27.52 -11.56 -8.05
CA THR A 28 -27.27 -11.58 -9.49
C THR A 28 -28.54 -11.94 -10.26
N THR A 29 -28.58 -11.65 -11.55
CA THR A 29 -29.74 -11.93 -12.42
C THR A 29 -30.12 -13.41 -12.51
N ASP A 30 -29.24 -14.31 -12.14
CA ASP A 30 -29.47 -15.75 -12.04
C ASP A 30 -30.01 -16.19 -10.65
N GLY A 31 -30.33 -15.23 -9.78
CA GLY A 31 -30.86 -15.48 -8.44
C GLY A 31 -29.82 -16.01 -7.44
N CYS A 32 -28.56 -16.02 -7.81
CA CYS A 32 -27.48 -16.45 -6.94
C CYS A 32 -26.92 -15.26 -6.17
N THR A 33 -26.85 -15.36 -4.85
CA THR A 33 -26.22 -14.36 -4.00
C THR A 33 -24.70 -14.51 -4.11
N ARG A 34 -24.04 -13.56 -4.79
CA ARG A 34 -22.59 -13.46 -4.77
C ARG A 34 -22.18 -12.50 -3.68
N ARG A 35 -21.36 -12.96 -2.76
CA ARG A 35 -20.69 -12.11 -1.80
C ARG A 35 -19.56 -11.39 -2.52
N ALA A 36 -19.78 -10.13 -2.83
CA ALA A 36 -18.73 -9.26 -3.37
C ALA A 36 -17.83 -8.79 -2.23
N VAL A 37 -16.56 -9.10 -2.33
CA VAL A 37 -15.54 -8.56 -1.42
C VAL A 37 -15.18 -7.16 -1.89
N ILE A 38 -15.52 -6.13 -1.12
CA ILE A 38 -15.15 -4.75 -1.43
C ILE A 38 -13.75 -4.51 -0.87
N PRO A 39 -12.75 -4.27 -1.72
CA PRO A 39 -11.40 -4.01 -1.27
C PRO A 39 -11.34 -2.78 -0.36
N LYS A 40 -10.67 -2.90 0.78
CA LYS A 40 -10.44 -1.79 1.70
C LYS A 40 -8.98 -1.42 1.76
N MET A 41 -8.70 -0.13 2.03
CA MET A 41 -7.37 0.34 2.38
C MET A 41 -6.83 -0.41 3.58
N ILE A 42 -5.61 -0.92 3.48
CA ILE A 42 -4.90 -1.49 4.62
C ILE A 42 -4.36 -0.35 5.47
N THR A 43 -4.83 -0.25 6.71
CA THR A 43 -4.47 0.83 7.64
C THR A 43 -3.40 0.41 8.64
N ASN A 44 -3.21 -0.89 8.84
CA ASN A 44 -2.26 -1.45 9.81
C ASN A 44 -1.55 -2.67 9.23
N GLN A 45 -0.23 -2.55 9.03
CA GLN A 45 0.58 -3.67 8.52
C GLN A 45 0.72 -4.84 9.50
N ASN A 46 0.41 -4.64 10.79
CA ASN A 46 0.44 -5.67 11.80
C ASN A 46 -0.90 -6.38 11.98
N ALA A 47 -1.94 -5.95 11.26
CA ALA A 47 -3.26 -6.53 11.39
C ALA A 47 -3.26 -8.04 11.08
N GLU A 48 -4.14 -8.76 11.77
CA GLU A 48 -4.35 -10.18 11.55
C GLU A 48 -4.69 -10.45 10.06
N GLY A 49 -4.13 -11.52 9.50
CA GLY A 49 -4.30 -11.87 8.10
C GLY A 49 -3.42 -11.05 7.12
N ILE A 50 -2.81 -9.94 7.57
CA ILE A 50 -1.89 -9.13 6.77
C ILE A 50 -0.45 -9.31 7.26
N GLY A 51 -0.21 -9.06 8.54
CA GLY A 51 1.13 -8.97 9.10
C GLY A 51 1.96 -10.25 8.98
N ASN A 52 1.32 -11.41 9.04
CA ASN A 52 1.95 -12.72 8.93
C ASN A 52 2.26 -13.17 7.49
N LYS A 53 1.81 -12.42 6.47
CA LYS A 53 2.10 -12.76 5.07
C LYS A 53 3.59 -12.65 4.78
N ARG A 54 4.08 -13.55 3.93
CA ARG A 54 5.49 -13.60 3.55
C ARG A 54 5.88 -12.46 2.63
N LEU A 55 7.00 -11.81 2.91
CA LEU A 55 7.68 -10.84 2.05
C LEU A 55 9.18 -11.22 1.96
N GLY A 56 9.56 -11.93 0.91
CA GLY A 56 10.91 -12.48 0.79
C GLY A 56 11.23 -13.46 1.90
N ILE A 57 12.25 -13.16 2.72
CA ILE A 57 12.66 -13.96 3.88
C ILE A 57 12.04 -13.48 5.21
N THR A 58 11.19 -12.45 5.17
CA THR A 58 10.53 -11.84 6.33
C THR A 58 9.01 -11.82 6.16
N THR A 59 8.32 -10.97 6.92
CA THR A 59 6.88 -10.82 6.90
C THR A 59 6.46 -9.38 6.57
N VAL A 60 5.19 -9.20 6.21
CA VAL A 60 4.60 -7.88 5.96
C VAL A 60 4.66 -6.99 7.19
N SER A 61 4.46 -7.55 8.40
CA SER A 61 4.57 -6.78 9.65
C SER A 61 5.96 -6.15 9.82
N HIS A 62 7.00 -6.76 9.28
CA HIS A 62 8.37 -6.27 9.40
C HIS A 62 8.77 -5.31 8.27
N GLY A 63 8.48 -5.65 7.00
CA GLY A 63 8.98 -4.89 5.84
C GLY A 63 7.90 -4.49 4.82
N GLY A 64 6.61 -4.66 5.14
CA GLY A 64 5.51 -4.60 4.17
C GLY A 64 4.93 -3.22 3.88
N CYS A 65 5.46 -2.14 4.45
CA CYS A 65 4.90 -0.80 4.24
C CYS A 65 4.86 -0.39 2.76
N GLY A 66 5.87 -0.72 1.96
CA GLY A 66 5.91 -0.43 0.53
C GLY A 66 4.84 -1.20 -0.27
N PRO A 67 4.77 -2.54 -0.17
CA PRO A 67 3.67 -3.32 -0.74
C PRO A 67 2.27 -2.83 -0.34
N ILE A 68 2.07 -2.47 0.94
CA ILE A 68 0.78 -1.92 1.42
C ILE A 68 0.48 -0.57 0.77
N ALA A 69 1.45 0.35 0.74
CA ALA A 69 1.26 1.63 0.08
C ALA A 69 0.98 1.47 -1.42
N THR A 70 1.61 0.50 -2.08
CA THR A 70 1.35 0.13 -3.47
C THR A 70 -0.09 -0.34 -3.66
N TYR A 71 -0.54 -1.30 -2.85
CA TYR A 71 -1.90 -1.81 -2.89
C TYR A 71 -2.95 -0.71 -2.65
N ASN A 72 -2.74 0.10 -1.62
CA ASN A 72 -3.66 1.20 -1.32
C ASN A 72 -3.72 2.24 -2.46
N ALA A 73 -2.60 2.49 -3.14
CA ALA A 73 -2.58 3.37 -4.30
C ALA A 73 -3.32 2.76 -5.51
N LEU A 74 -3.21 1.44 -5.75
CA LEU A 74 -4.00 0.74 -6.77
C LEU A 74 -5.50 0.87 -6.52
N LEU A 75 -5.95 0.72 -5.28
CA LEU A 75 -7.36 0.94 -4.92
C LEU A 75 -7.82 2.37 -5.25
N THR A 76 -6.98 3.37 -5.01
CA THR A 76 -7.28 4.77 -5.37
C THR A 76 -7.36 4.96 -6.89
N LEU A 77 -6.55 4.23 -7.64
CA LEU A 77 -6.60 4.20 -9.11
C LEU A 77 -7.80 3.42 -9.66
N GLY A 78 -8.56 2.72 -8.81
CA GLY A 78 -9.65 1.84 -9.24
C GLY A 78 -9.18 0.56 -9.89
N ASP A 79 -7.97 0.12 -9.56
CA ASP A 79 -7.41 -1.14 -9.99
C ASP A 79 -7.92 -2.27 -9.08
N GLU A 80 -8.21 -3.43 -9.66
CA GLU A 80 -8.79 -4.58 -8.97
C GLU A 80 -7.74 -5.61 -8.50
N GLU A 81 -6.44 -5.29 -8.62
CA GLU A 81 -5.39 -6.19 -8.12
C GLU A 81 -5.54 -6.43 -6.61
N THR A 82 -5.36 -7.67 -6.22
CA THR A 82 -5.40 -8.08 -4.81
C THR A 82 -4.09 -7.77 -4.10
N PHE A 83 -4.12 -7.68 -2.78
CA PHE A 83 -2.89 -7.52 -2.00
C PHE A 83 -1.93 -8.71 -2.20
N TYR A 84 -2.46 -9.91 -2.46
CA TYR A 84 -1.65 -11.09 -2.76
C TYR A 84 -0.88 -10.94 -4.08
N GLU A 85 -1.51 -10.44 -5.13
CA GLU A 85 -0.85 -10.18 -6.42
C GLU A 85 0.25 -9.12 -6.28
N VAL A 86 -0.01 -8.05 -5.51
CA VAL A 86 1.02 -7.07 -5.16
C VAL A 86 2.20 -7.73 -4.43
N LEU A 87 1.93 -8.55 -3.40
CA LEU A 87 2.99 -9.27 -2.68
C LEU A 87 3.75 -10.24 -3.59
N SER A 88 3.04 -10.94 -4.48
CA SER A 88 3.67 -11.85 -5.46
C SER A 88 4.67 -11.10 -6.33
N TYR A 89 4.32 -9.91 -6.83
CA TYR A 89 5.25 -9.08 -7.57
C TYR A 89 6.53 -8.80 -6.77
N TYR A 90 6.43 -8.41 -5.51
CA TYR A 90 7.61 -8.13 -4.68
C TYR A 90 8.41 -9.38 -4.34
N ASN A 91 7.76 -10.54 -4.25
CA ASN A 91 8.38 -11.83 -3.94
C ASN A 91 9.07 -12.50 -5.14
N GLU A 92 8.67 -12.19 -6.38
CA GLU A 92 9.20 -12.81 -7.59
C GLU A 92 10.69 -12.50 -7.85
N SER A 93 11.20 -11.40 -7.31
CA SER A 93 12.59 -11.01 -7.54
C SER A 93 13.20 -10.32 -6.32
N SER A 94 14.38 -10.78 -5.92
CA SER A 94 15.16 -10.12 -4.85
C SER A 94 15.55 -8.66 -5.18
N LYS A 95 15.44 -8.24 -6.44
CA LYS A 95 15.68 -6.85 -6.86
C LYS A 95 14.51 -5.92 -6.54
N ARG A 96 13.34 -6.45 -6.17
CA ARG A 96 12.13 -5.69 -5.84
C ARG A 96 11.99 -5.40 -4.36
N THR A 97 12.88 -5.95 -3.53
CA THR A 97 12.99 -5.71 -2.10
C THR A 97 14.45 -5.55 -1.70
N VAL A 98 14.71 -5.00 -0.52
CA VAL A 98 16.07 -4.85 0.02
C VAL A 98 16.39 -6.00 0.96
N ALA A 99 17.53 -6.64 0.78
CA ALA A 99 17.97 -7.77 1.58
C ALA A 99 16.89 -8.87 1.71
N GLY A 100 16.23 -9.24 0.58
CA GLY A 100 15.16 -10.23 0.59
C GLY A 100 13.93 -9.82 1.38
N GLY A 101 13.64 -8.53 1.50
CA GLY A 101 12.50 -7.98 2.25
C GLY A 101 12.84 -7.57 3.69
N LEU A 102 14.00 -7.97 4.22
CA LEU A 102 14.39 -7.66 5.60
C LEU A 102 14.45 -6.14 5.87
N LEU A 103 14.89 -5.37 4.90
CA LEU A 103 14.92 -3.90 4.95
C LEU A 103 13.77 -3.27 4.13
N GLY A 104 12.72 -4.03 3.84
CA GLY A 104 11.53 -3.58 3.11
C GLY A 104 11.82 -3.30 1.63
N THR A 105 11.33 -2.16 1.15
CA THR A 105 11.42 -1.69 -0.25
C THR A 105 11.98 -0.28 -0.32
N LEU A 106 12.48 0.11 -1.50
CA LEU A 106 12.95 1.47 -1.77
C LEU A 106 11.99 2.23 -2.70
N PRO A 107 11.99 3.58 -2.69
CA PRO A 107 11.10 4.40 -3.51
C PRO A 107 11.12 4.05 -5.00
N HIS A 108 12.29 3.77 -5.57
CA HIS A 108 12.41 3.41 -6.98
C HIS A 108 11.81 2.03 -7.31
N GLN A 109 11.77 1.09 -6.35
CA GLN A 109 11.15 -0.23 -6.51
C GLN A 109 9.63 -0.10 -6.53
N VAL A 110 9.06 0.73 -5.65
CA VAL A 110 7.63 1.08 -5.66
C VAL A 110 7.27 1.80 -6.96
N ALA A 111 8.05 2.78 -7.37
CA ALA A 111 7.86 3.46 -8.67
C ALA A 111 7.96 2.49 -9.86
N GLY A 112 8.86 1.51 -9.79
CA GLY A 112 9.04 0.47 -10.79
C GLY A 112 7.81 -0.43 -10.95
N PHE A 113 7.12 -0.74 -9.86
CA PHE A 113 5.86 -1.48 -9.88
C PHE A 113 4.83 -0.79 -10.80
N PHE A 114 4.57 0.48 -10.59
CA PHE A 114 3.58 1.23 -11.40
C PHE A 114 4.03 1.42 -12.84
N ARG A 115 5.33 1.70 -13.08
CA ARG A 115 5.87 1.84 -14.44
C ARG A 115 5.73 0.54 -15.24
N SER A 116 5.92 -0.62 -14.60
CA SER A 116 5.76 -1.92 -15.28
C SER A 116 4.32 -2.20 -15.70
N ARG A 117 3.35 -1.44 -15.16
CA ARG A 117 1.92 -1.50 -15.49
C ARG A 117 1.46 -0.38 -16.43
N GLY A 118 2.38 0.41 -16.96
CA GLY A 118 2.10 1.49 -17.91
C GLY A 118 1.72 2.82 -17.28
N TYR A 119 1.72 2.94 -15.96
CA TYR A 119 1.46 4.22 -15.29
C TYR A 119 2.63 5.19 -15.47
N ARG A 120 2.32 6.47 -15.68
CA ARG A 120 3.33 7.53 -15.59
C ARG A 120 3.63 7.83 -14.12
N VAL A 121 4.90 7.76 -13.74
CA VAL A 121 5.34 7.96 -12.36
C VAL A 121 6.36 9.08 -12.26
N VAL A 122 6.06 10.07 -11.43
CA VAL A 122 6.94 11.18 -11.07
C VAL A 122 7.36 11.03 -9.61
N MET A 123 8.62 11.33 -9.32
CA MET A 123 9.14 11.38 -7.94
C MET A 123 9.63 12.78 -7.63
N SER A 124 9.42 13.24 -6.40
CA SER A 124 9.89 14.54 -5.92
C SER A 124 10.36 14.49 -4.48
N ILE A 125 11.38 15.28 -4.17
CA ILE A 125 11.96 15.43 -2.83
C ILE A 125 11.82 16.87 -2.30
N THR A 126 11.23 17.78 -3.08
CA THR A 126 11.12 19.19 -2.69
C THR A 126 9.72 19.53 -2.20
N TYR A 127 9.62 20.47 -1.29
CA TYR A 127 8.34 20.97 -0.76
C TYR A 127 7.35 21.31 -1.88
N ASN A 128 7.78 22.20 -2.79
CA ASN A 128 6.91 22.63 -3.91
C ASN A 128 6.58 21.51 -4.88
N GLY A 129 7.53 20.63 -5.17
CA GLY A 129 7.33 19.51 -6.09
C GLY A 129 6.35 18.49 -5.51
N ILE A 130 6.47 18.15 -4.22
CA ILE A 130 5.54 17.28 -3.52
C ILE A 130 4.15 17.92 -3.46
N GLY A 131 4.04 19.19 -3.05
CA GLY A 131 2.77 19.90 -2.97
C GLY A 131 2.04 19.98 -4.31
N LYS A 132 2.74 20.38 -5.38
CA LYS A 132 2.16 20.50 -6.72
C LYS A 132 1.70 19.14 -7.27
N SER A 133 2.55 18.11 -7.17
CA SER A 133 2.23 16.79 -7.69
C SER A 133 1.11 16.12 -6.91
N SER A 134 1.01 16.33 -5.58
CA SER A 134 -0.09 15.81 -4.75
C SER A 134 -1.47 16.37 -5.14
N GLN A 135 -1.51 17.52 -5.78
CA GLN A 135 -2.77 18.13 -6.24
C GLN A 135 -3.26 17.54 -7.56
N THR A 136 -2.37 16.99 -8.38
CA THR A 136 -2.63 16.61 -9.77
C THR A 136 -2.52 15.11 -10.03
N ALA A 137 -1.85 14.36 -9.17
CA ALA A 137 -1.70 12.91 -9.33
C ALA A 137 -3.00 12.17 -9.00
N ASP A 138 -3.23 11.05 -9.70
CA ASP A 138 -4.36 10.16 -9.46
C ASP A 138 -4.18 9.32 -8.20
N ALA A 139 -2.93 8.96 -7.86
CA ALA A 139 -2.58 8.35 -6.57
C ALA A 139 -1.22 8.84 -6.07
N CYS A 140 -1.06 8.90 -4.74
CA CYS A 140 0.10 9.45 -4.07
C CYS A 140 0.64 8.51 -3.01
N ILE A 141 1.95 8.31 -3.01
CA ILE A 141 2.67 7.59 -1.96
C ILE A 141 3.76 8.50 -1.41
N LEU A 142 3.94 8.51 -0.10
CA LEU A 142 5.02 9.20 0.58
C LEU A 142 5.93 8.18 1.26
N TRP A 143 7.22 8.30 1.01
CA TRP A 143 8.27 7.63 1.77
C TRP A 143 8.96 8.66 2.66
N TYR A 144 9.25 8.28 3.89
CA TYR A 144 10.04 9.10 4.81
C TYR A 144 10.96 8.23 5.66
N ALA A 145 12.10 8.81 6.06
CA ALA A 145 13.07 8.18 6.93
C ALA A 145 13.03 8.80 8.32
N TYR A 146 13.35 8.00 9.34
CA TYR A 146 13.43 8.42 10.73
C TYR A 146 14.50 7.62 11.47
N PRO A 147 15.13 8.20 12.53
CA PRO A 147 16.09 7.50 13.34
C PRO A 147 15.42 6.41 14.15
N GLN A 148 16.09 5.28 14.28
CA GLN A 148 15.68 4.21 15.18
C GLN A 148 16.91 3.73 15.95
N LYS A 149 16.78 3.60 17.28
CA LYS A 149 17.81 2.96 18.10
C LYS A 149 17.51 1.47 18.23
N HIS A 150 18.47 0.64 17.87
CA HIS A 150 18.40 -0.80 18.11
C HIS A 150 19.68 -1.24 18.81
N LEU A 151 19.55 -1.83 20.01
CA LEU A 151 20.66 -2.27 20.85
C LEU A 151 21.75 -1.19 21.07
N GLY A 152 21.33 0.08 21.21
CA GLY A 152 22.25 1.20 21.40
C GLY A 152 22.93 1.72 20.13
N ILE A 153 22.66 1.14 18.96
CA ILE A 153 23.16 1.57 17.66
C ILE A 153 22.12 2.44 16.99
N ASP A 154 22.53 3.61 16.52
CA ASP A 154 21.66 4.49 15.71
C ASP A 154 21.50 3.90 14.31
N LEU A 155 20.31 3.43 14.02
CA LEU A 155 19.91 2.91 12.71
C LEU A 155 18.88 3.86 12.08
N PHE A 156 18.81 3.79 10.76
CA PHE A 156 17.76 4.46 10.02
C PHE A 156 16.64 3.46 9.72
N ASN A 157 15.42 3.86 10.02
CA ASN A 157 14.24 3.18 9.53
C ASN A 157 13.52 4.06 8.52
N ALA A 158 12.66 3.45 7.72
CA ALA A 158 11.90 4.16 6.72
C ALA A 158 10.49 3.59 6.63
N HIS A 159 9.54 4.43 6.23
CA HIS A 159 8.16 4.01 6.12
C HIS A 159 7.52 4.54 4.85
N PHE A 160 6.58 3.78 4.30
CA PHE A 160 5.72 4.17 3.21
C PHE A 160 4.29 4.33 3.70
N VAL A 161 3.66 5.41 3.28
CA VAL A 161 2.22 5.63 3.44
C VAL A 161 1.61 5.97 2.08
N HIS A 162 0.46 5.39 1.79
CA HIS A 162 -0.41 5.92 0.75
C HIS A 162 -1.22 7.06 1.31
N TYR A 163 -1.44 8.12 0.54
CA TYR A 163 -2.33 9.22 0.93
C TYR A 163 -3.12 9.75 -0.26
N HIS A 164 -4.26 10.34 0.04
CA HIS A 164 -5.10 11.01 -0.95
C HIS A 164 -5.70 12.30 -0.40
N LYS A 165 -6.27 13.10 -1.29
CA LYS A 165 -6.95 14.34 -0.95
C LYS A 165 -8.19 14.07 -0.08
N TYR A 166 -8.34 14.81 1.00
CA TYR A 166 -9.46 14.74 1.94
C TYR A 166 -9.93 16.15 2.29
N GLY A 167 -10.87 16.68 1.52
CA GLY A 167 -11.24 18.09 1.56
C GLY A 167 -10.07 19.00 1.19
N SER A 168 -9.73 19.94 2.08
CA SER A 168 -8.55 20.82 1.94
C SER A 168 -7.25 20.22 2.48
N ARG A 169 -7.30 19.00 3.00
CA ARG A 169 -6.18 18.28 3.61
C ARG A 169 -5.88 16.98 2.86
N TYR A 170 -4.99 16.19 3.41
CA TYR A 170 -4.66 14.85 2.96
C TYR A 170 -4.88 13.85 4.08
N LYS A 171 -5.31 12.63 3.73
CA LYS A 171 -5.43 11.50 4.64
C LYS A 171 -4.48 10.39 4.20
N ALA A 172 -3.60 9.97 5.11
CA ALA A 172 -2.69 8.83 4.90
C ALA A 172 -3.19 7.57 5.60
N TYR A 173 -2.75 6.43 5.07
CA TYR A 173 -3.08 5.08 5.54
C TYR A 173 -1.81 4.30 5.83
N ASN A 174 -1.89 3.37 6.78
CA ASN A 174 -0.77 2.59 7.30
C ASN A 174 0.24 3.49 8.03
N THR A 175 -0.25 4.36 8.88
CA THR A 175 0.55 5.20 9.78
C THR A 175 0.70 4.52 11.14
N SER A 176 1.46 5.11 12.07
CA SER A 176 1.56 4.63 13.46
C SER A 176 0.22 4.61 14.19
N GLU A 177 -0.73 5.46 13.80
CA GLU A 177 -2.09 5.59 14.32
C GLU A 177 -3.13 5.03 13.33
N GLU A 178 -2.73 4.09 12.45
CA GLU A 178 -3.49 3.54 11.34
C GLU A 178 -3.79 4.55 10.24
N THR A 179 -4.26 5.75 10.58
CA THR A 179 -4.48 6.86 9.63
C THR A 179 -4.03 8.19 10.23
N ALA A 180 -3.62 9.13 9.37
CA ALA A 180 -3.25 10.48 9.77
C ALA A 180 -3.84 11.51 8.79
N ILE A 181 -4.17 12.71 9.30
CA ILE A 181 -4.65 13.84 8.50
C ILE A 181 -3.66 14.99 8.62
N PHE A 182 -3.23 15.56 7.49
CA PHE A 182 -2.24 16.63 7.44
C PHE A 182 -2.54 17.63 6.31
N SER A 183 -1.98 18.83 6.44
CA SER A 183 -2.21 19.92 5.46
C SER A 183 -1.28 19.83 4.26
N HIS A 184 -0.03 19.39 4.46
CA HIS A 184 0.95 19.26 3.38
C HIS A 184 1.77 17.97 3.54
N PRO A 185 1.93 17.15 2.48
CA PRO A 185 2.60 15.84 2.60
C PRO A 185 4.09 15.95 2.96
N TYR A 186 4.77 16.98 2.51
CA TYR A 186 6.19 17.19 2.87
C TYR A 186 6.34 17.45 4.37
N ASP A 187 5.50 18.30 4.96
CA ASP A 187 5.55 18.62 6.40
C ASP A 187 5.26 17.35 7.22
N TYR A 188 4.30 16.53 6.77
CA TYR A 188 4.04 15.23 7.41
C TYR A 188 5.27 14.30 7.33
N GLY A 189 5.94 14.22 6.17
CA GLY A 189 7.11 13.37 5.95
C GLY A 189 8.38 13.86 6.65
N THR A 190 8.40 15.11 7.13
CA THR A 190 9.55 15.72 7.82
C THR A 190 9.23 16.18 9.26
N ALA A 191 8.04 15.85 9.77
CA ALA A 191 7.62 16.21 11.12
C ALA A 191 8.32 15.37 12.20
N GLY A 192 8.59 15.97 13.33
CA GLY A 192 9.25 15.32 14.48
C GLY A 192 10.66 14.86 14.11
N ASP A 193 10.97 13.59 14.37
CA ASP A 193 12.29 13.00 14.10
C ASP A 193 12.47 12.56 12.63
N ARG A 194 11.49 12.80 11.75
CA ARG A 194 11.59 12.48 10.33
C ARG A 194 12.42 13.54 9.61
N TYR A 195 13.30 13.13 8.71
CA TYR A 195 14.26 14.06 8.11
C TYR A 195 14.38 13.98 6.59
N CYS A 196 13.65 13.08 5.96
CA CYS A 196 13.65 12.97 4.50
C CYS A 196 12.27 12.54 4.02
N ALA A 197 11.77 13.23 3.00
CA ALA A 197 10.51 12.88 2.36
C ALA A 197 10.70 12.72 0.85
N ILE A 198 10.20 11.61 0.29
CA ILE A 198 10.13 11.36 -1.15
C ILE A 198 8.69 11.09 -1.51
N GLY A 199 8.09 11.94 -2.33
CA GLY A 199 6.78 11.72 -2.93
C GLY A 199 6.89 10.90 -4.20
N ILE A 200 5.99 9.92 -4.37
CA ILE A 200 5.82 9.11 -5.58
C ILE A 200 4.39 9.37 -6.07
N PHE A 201 4.28 9.91 -7.26
CA PHE A 201 3.04 10.39 -7.87
C PHE A 201 2.71 9.58 -9.10
N ILE A 202 1.53 8.96 -9.10
CA ILE A 202 1.08 8.03 -10.13
C ILE A 202 -0.04 8.69 -10.91
N TYR A 203 0.05 8.60 -12.24
CA TYR A 203 -0.90 9.17 -13.20
C TYR A 203 -1.33 8.08 -14.18
N LYS A 204 -2.63 8.03 -14.46
CA LYS A 204 -3.21 7.18 -15.52
C LYS A 204 -2.82 7.64 -16.91
#